data_53bb485acfbbf025bda1cc3eded9963f
#
_entry.id   53bb485acfbbf025bda1cc3eded9963f
#
_cell.length_a   1.000
_cell.length_b   1.000
_cell.length_c   1.000
_cell.angle_alpha   90.00
_cell.angle_beta   90.00
_cell.angle_gamma   90.00
#
_symmetry.space_group_name_H-M   'P 1'
#
loop_
_entity.id
_entity.type
_entity.pdbx_description
1 polymer ?
#
loop_
_entity_poly.entity_id
_entity_poly.type
_entity_poly.pdbx_seq_one_letter_code
_entity_poly.pdbx_strand_id
1 'polypeptide(L)'
;MPWKTGISRARILVVDDEEADYIFTRELLQKISPDFEVQWLQRAADFSRRIQTSEFDVCLLDYRLDTCTAIELLAAARTLNLNTAYIVFTGVKMPDSDNEVIRGGASDYLVKDELTADNLERSIRYAIHRRSADKQ
;
A
#
# COMPACT_ATOMS: atom_id res chain seq x y z
N MET A 1 12.09 -11.31 -16.86
CA MET A 1 11.74 -10.83 -15.54
C MET A 1 10.35 -11.24 -15.18
N PRO A 2 10.20 -11.95 -14.09
CA PRO A 2 8.90 -12.55 -13.75
C PRO A 2 7.78 -11.56 -13.46
N TRP A 3 8.10 -10.35 -13.07
CA TRP A 3 7.07 -9.36 -12.71
C TRP A 3 6.74 -8.38 -13.82
N LYS A 4 7.05 -8.73 -15.05
CA LYS A 4 6.82 -7.82 -16.16
C LYS A 4 5.38 -7.66 -16.56
N THR A 5 4.50 -8.46 -16.03
CA THR A 5 3.15 -8.57 -16.57
C THR A 5 2.25 -7.46 -16.06
N GLY A 6 2.60 -6.22 -16.34
CA GLY A 6 1.70 -5.11 -16.11
C GLY A 6 1.91 -4.34 -14.83
N ILE A 7 2.84 -4.75 -13.95
CA ILE A 7 3.07 -4.00 -12.73
C ILE A 7 4.33 -3.16 -12.75
N SER A 8 5.22 -3.37 -13.72
CA SER A 8 6.56 -2.74 -13.69
C SER A 8 6.52 -1.22 -13.66
N ARG A 9 5.43 -0.61 -14.09
CA ARG A 9 5.28 0.85 -14.11
C ARG A 9 4.18 1.32 -13.17
N ALA A 10 3.84 0.52 -12.19
CA ALA A 10 2.77 0.86 -11.27
C ALA A 10 3.06 2.16 -10.53
N ARG A 11 1.99 2.89 -10.25
CA ARG A 11 2.06 4.12 -9.46
C ARG A 11 1.72 3.76 -8.02
N ILE A 12 2.64 4.04 -7.12
CA ILE A 12 2.55 3.59 -5.74
C ILE A 12 2.65 4.79 -4.80
N LEU A 13 1.69 4.88 -3.89
CA LEU A 13 1.72 5.88 -2.83
C LEU A 13 2.12 5.19 -1.53
N VAL A 14 3.16 5.69 -0.88
CA VAL A 14 3.59 5.19 0.42
C VAL A 14 3.14 6.19 1.47
N VAL A 15 2.28 5.75 2.39
CA VAL A 15 1.76 6.58 3.48
C VAL A 15 2.44 6.13 4.76
N ASP A 16 3.37 6.94 5.24
CA ASP A 16 4.18 6.62 6.41
C ASP A 16 4.68 7.94 7.00
N ASP A 17 4.51 8.13 8.29
CA ASP A 17 4.93 9.36 8.94
C ASP A 17 6.42 9.35 9.31
N GLU A 18 7.10 8.21 9.19
CA GLU A 18 8.51 8.07 9.51
C GLU A 18 9.35 8.03 8.24
N GLU A 19 10.22 9.03 8.08
CA GLU A 19 11.03 9.12 6.86
C GLU A 19 11.93 7.91 6.65
N ALA A 20 12.55 7.40 7.72
CA ALA A 20 13.44 6.26 7.61
C ALA A 20 12.71 5.03 7.08
N ASP A 21 11.49 4.81 7.55
CA ASP A 21 10.66 3.70 7.08
C ASP A 21 10.29 3.88 5.62
N TYR A 22 9.96 5.10 5.23
CA TYR A 22 9.65 5.38 3.84
C TYR A 22 10.86 5.09 2.94
N ILE A 23 12.04 5.55 3.35
CA ILE A 23 13.26 5.33 2.55
C ILE A 23 13.52 3.84 2.38
N PHE A 24 13.37 3.07 3.44
CA PHE A 24 13.55 1.62 3.37
C PHE A 24 12.57 0.98 2.37
N THR A 25 11.30 1.36 2.47
CA THR A 25 10.27 0.84 1.57
C THR A 25 10.56 1.24 0.12
N ARG A 26 10.94 2.49 -0.09
CA ARG A 26 11.27 2.97 -1.44
C ARG A 26 12.42 2.17 -2.05
N GLU A 27 13.43 1.86 -1.25
CA GLU A 27 14.58 1.09 -1.74
C GLU A 27 14.16 -0.32 -2.15
N LEU A 28 13.28 -0.94 -1.39
CA LEU A 28 12.75 -2.24 -1.78
C LEU A 28 11.96 -2.15 -3.09
N LEU A 29 11.13 -1.14 -3.21
CA LEU A 29 10.33 -0.94 -4.41
C LEU A 29 11.23 -0.76 -5.64
N GLN A 30 12.30 0.00 -5.50
CA GLN A 30 13.23 0.23 -6.60
C GLN A 30 13.97 -1.04 -7.01
N LYS A 31 14.21 -1.95 -6.07
CA LYS A 31 14.78 -3.24 -6.41
C LYS A 31 13.80 -4.12 -7.20
N ILE A 32 12.52 -3.97 -6.91
CA ILE A 32 11.49 -4.72 -7.63
C ILE A 32 11.37 -4.20 -9.06
N SER A 33 11.23 -2.88 -9.20
CA SER A 33 11.15 -2.26 -10.52
C SER A 33 11.63 -0.81 -10.44
N PRO A 34 12.68 -0.45 -11.17
CA PRO A 34 13.12 0.95 -11.21
C PRO A 34 12.12 1.86 -11.90
N ASP A 35 11.14 1.30 -12.60
CA ASP A 35 10.14 2.07 -13.33
C ASP A 35 8.90 2.37 -12.49
N PHE A 36 8.80 1.86 -11.27
CA PHE A 36 7.72 2.24 -10.38
C PHE A 36 7.74 3.74 -10.14
N GLU A 37 6.56 4.37 -10.18
CA GLU A 37 6.41 5.76 -9.78
C GLU A 37 6.00 5.78 -8.32
N VAL A 38 6.93 6.14 -7.45
CA VAL A 38 6.72 6.10 -6.00
C VAL A 38 6.57 7.51 -5.47
N GLN A 39 5.50 7.77 -4.73
CA GLN A 39 5.29 9.04 -4.05
C GLN A 39 5.14 8.77 -2.55
N TRP A 40 5.51 9.76 -1.77
CA TRP A 40 5.45 9.68 -0.31
C TRP A 40 4.41 10.64 0.21
N LEU A 41 3.57 10.15 1.11
CA LEU A 41 2.62 10.96 1.85
C LEU A 41 2.93 10.81 3.33
N GLN A 42 3.39 11.88 3.94
CA GLN A 42 3.81 11.85 5.34
C GLN A 42 2.64 12.09 6.30
N ARG A 43 1.66 12.89 5.89
CA ARG A 43 0.56 13.28 6.74
C ARG A 43 -0.73 12.55 6.37
N ALA A 44 -1.25 11.78 7.32
CA ALA A 44 -2.49 11.05 7.09
C ALA A 44 -3.66 11.96 6.73
N ALA A 45 -3.65 13.20 7.23
CA ALA A 45 -4.73 14.15 6.95
C ALA A 45 -4.88 14.47 5.47
N ASP A 46 -3.82 14.31 4.69
CA ASP A 46 -3.85 14.61 3.26
C ASP A 46 -4.21 13.42 2.39
N PHE A 47 -4.48 12.27 3.00
CA PHE A 47 -4.65 11.01 2.26
C PHE A 47 -5.84 11.07 1.29
N SER A 48 -7.01 11.44 1.78
CA SER A 48 -8.22 11.43 0.95
C SER A 48 -8.08 12.33 -0.27
N ARG A 49 -7.49 13.50 -0.08
CA ARG A 49 -7.28 14.42 -1.19
C ARG A 49 -6.28 13.85 -2.19
N ARG A 50 -5.19 13.27 -1.69
CA ARG A 50 -4.14 12.78 -2.57
C ARG A 50 -4.62 11.65 -3.46
N ILE A 51 -5.40 10.71 -2.93
CA ILE A 51 -5.86 9.59 -3.73
C ILE A 51 -6.94 9.98 -4.73
N GLN A 52 -7.56 11.14 -4.55
CA GLN A 52 -8.55 11.64 -5.51
C GLN A 52 -7.91 12.43 -6.65
N THR A 53 -6.75 13.03 -6.40
CA THR A 53 -6.13 13.92 -7.40
C THR A 53 -5.16 13.18 -8.31
N SER A 54 -4.80 11.95 -7.99
CA SER A 54 -3.90 11.13 -8.81
C SER A 54 -4.38 9.69 -8.75
N GLU A 55 -4.19 8.99 -9.86
CA GLU A 55 -4.54 7.58 -9.88
C GLU A 55 -3.36 6.76 -9.42
N PHE A 56 -3.52 6.06 -8.32
CA PHE A 56 -2.51 5.12 -7.81
C PHE A 56 -2.99 3.71 -8.03
N ASP A 57 -2.08 2.84 -8.42
CA ASP A 57 -2.40 1.43 -8.55
C ASP A 57 -2.46 0.76 -7.20
N VAL A 58 -1.56 1.16 -6.30
CA VAL A 58 -1.49 0.59 -4.97
C VAL A 58 -1.06 1.66 -3.97
N CYS A 59 -1.65 1.62 -2.77
CA CYS A 59 -1.19 2.43 -1.64
C CYS A 59 -0.64 1.49 -0.57
N LEU A 60 0.54 1.80 -0.06
CA LEU A 60 1.15 1.08 1.03
C LEU A 60 0.96 1.92 2.28
N LEU A 61 0.15 1.43 3.23
CA LEU A 61 -0.25 2.19 4.40
C LEU A 61 0.41 1.65 5.66
N ASP A 62 1.13 2.51 6.38
CA ASP A 62 1.59 2.13 7.70
C ASP A 62 0.37 2.02 8.62
N TYR A 63 0.33 0.99 9.46
CA TYR A 63 -0.82 0.77 10.33
C TYR A 63 -1.02 1.92 11.30
N ARG A 64 0.05 2.36 11.96
CA ARG A 64 -0.01 3.47 12.92
C ARG A 64 0.58 4.72 12.30
N LEU A 65 -0.24 5.72 12.15
CA LEU A 65 0.17 6.99 11.55
C LEU A 65 0.12 8.11 12.60
N ASP A 66 0.49 9.31 12.19
CA ASP A 66 0.61 10.45 13.09
C ASP A 66 -0.70 10.76 13.84
N THR A 67 -1.84 10.67 13.15
CA THR A 67 -3.13 11.06 13.75
C THR A 67 -4.18 9.96 13.71
N CYS A 68 -3.88 8.81 13.09
CA CYS A 68 -4.91 7.77 12.92
C CYS A 68 -4.25 6.43 12.63
N THR A 69 -5.07 5.43 12.33
CA THR A 69 -4.59 4.12 11.89
C THR A 69 -4.99 3.89 10.44
N ALA A 70 -4.40 2.87 9.84
CA ALA A 70 -4.74 2.49 8.46
C ALA A 70 -6.20 2.11 8.33
N ILE A 71 -6.84 1.61 9.40
CA ILE A 71 -8.26 1.25 9.37
C ILE A 71 -9.10 2.47 9.00
N GLU A 72 -8.76 3.63 9.58
CA GLU A 72 -9.50 4.86 9.29
C GLU A 72 -9.27 5.33 7.86
N LEU A 73 -8.05 5.17 7.35
CA LEU A 73 -7.77 5.53 5.97
C LEU A 73 -8.50 4.61 4.99
N LEU A 74 -8.55 3.32 5.30
CA LEU A 74 -9.28 2.37 4.47
C LEU A 74 -10.75 2.70 4.43
N ALA A 75 -11.33 3.09 5.57
CA ALA A 75 -12.74 3.46 5.62
C ALA A 75 -13.02 4.69 4.74
N ALA A 76 -12.12 5.68 4.79
CA ALA A 76 -12.26 6.87 3.96
C ALA A 76 -12.15 6.52 2.47
N ALA A 77 -11.18 5.68 2.13
CA ALA A 77 -10.96 5.28 0.74
C ALA A 77 -12.15 4.51 0.17
N ARG A 78 -12.78 3.68 1.00
CA ARG A 78 -13.91 2.87 0.55
C ARG A 78 -15.06 3.73 0.03
N THR A 79 -15.29 4.89 0.65
CA THR A 79 -16.39 5.76 0.24
C THR A 79 -16.14 6.40 -1.11
N LEU A 80 -14.89 6.42 -1.58
CA LEU A 80 -14.53 7.06 -2.83
C LEU A 80 -14.63 6.12 -4.03
N ASN A 81 -14.73 4.83 -3.79
CA ASN A 81 -14.90 3.81 -4.83
C ASN A 81 -13.86 3.92 -5.94
N LEU A 82 -12.60 4.05 -5.56
CA LEU A 82 -11.49 4.17 -6.50
C LEU A 82 -10.94 2.80 -6.89
N ASN A 83 -10.29 2.74 -8.05
CA ASN A 83 -9.66 1.50 -8.51
C ASN A 83 -8.21 1.43 -8.02
N THR A 84 -8.04 1.48 -6.73
CA THR A 84 -6.74 1.45 -6.07
C THR A 84 -6.73 0.31 -5.06
N ALA A 85 -5.65 -0.45 -5.02
CA ALA A 85 -5.49 -1.51 -4.02
C ALA A 85 -4.73 -0.96 -2.82
N TYR A 86 -4.93 -1.56 -1.66
CA TYR A 86 -4.30 -1.10 -0.42
C TYR A 86 -3.62 -2.27 0.29
N ILE A 87 -2.37 -2.06 0.70
CA ILE A 87 -1.61 -3.02 1.48
C ILE A 87 -1.19 -2.33 2.77
N VAL A 88 -1.40 -2.99 3.91
CA VAL A 88 -1.10 -2.41 5.21
C VAL A 88 0.20 -2.99 5.75
N PHE A 89 1.07 -2.11 6.24
CA PHE A 89 2.33 -2.50 6.90
C PHE A 89 2.19 -2.29 8.39
N THR A 90 2.66 -3.25 9.18
CA THR A 90 2.63 -3.14 10.64
C THR A 90 4.00 -3.46 11.21
N GLY A 91 4.33 -2.85 12.35
CA GLY A 91 5.60 -3.10 13.01
C GLY A 91 5.69 -4.45 13.66
N VAL A 92 4.56 -4.96 14.14
CA VAL A 92 4.52 -6.27 14.80
C VAL A 92 3.31 -7.03 14.31
N LYS A 93 3.41 -8.35 14.37
CA LYS A 93 2.30 -9.19 13.98
C LYS A 93 1.20 -9.10 15.04
N MET A 94 0.00 -8.75 14.60
CA MET A 94 -1.15 -8.62 15.49
C MET A 94 -2.31 -9.41 14.90
N PRO A 95 -2.57 -10.63 15.42
CA PRO A 95 -3.58 -11.51 14.82
C PRO A 95 -4.97 -10.91 14.69
N ASP A 96 -5.38 -10.14 15.70
CA ASP A 96 -6.71 -9.52 15.65
C ASP A 96 -6.77 -8.40 14.63
N SER A 97 -5.65 -7.72 14.41
CA SER A 97 -5.58 -6.61 13.44
C SER A 97 -5.64 -7.10 12.00
N ASP A 98 -5.15 -8.33 11.73
CA ASP A 98 -5.20 -8.90 10.40
C ASP A 98 -6.62 -8.85 9.84
N ASN A 99 -7.57 -9.34 10.64
CA ASN A 99 -8.95 -9.42 10.19
C ASN A 99 -9.55 -8.05 9.95
N GLU A 100 -9.19 -7.09 10.79
CA GLU A 100 -9.74 -5.75 10.66
C GLU A 100 -9.25 -5.05 9.39
N VAL A 101 -7.96 -5.17 9.06
CA VAL A 101 -7.46 -4.51 7.86
C VAL A 101 -8.00 -5.15 6.60
N ILE A 102 -8.10 -6.47 6.55
CA ILE A 102 -8.63 -7.15 5.38
C ILE A 102 -10.12 -6.85 5.22
N ARG A 103 -10.88 -6.89 6.31
CA ARG A 103 -12.30 -6.54 6.24
C ARG A 103 -12.51 -5.09 5.86
N GLY A 104 -11.57 -4.23 6.22
CA GLY A 104 -11.63 -2.82 5.87
C GLY A 104 -11.33 -2.52 4.42
N GLY A 105 -10.84 -3.51 3.66
CA GLY A 105 -10.59 -3.35 2.25
C GLY A 105 -9.14 -3.50 1.82
N ALA A 106 -8.23 -3.83 2.74
CA ALA A 106 -6.85 -4.08 2.35
C ALA A 106 -6.74 -5.40 1.61
N SER A 107 -5.88 -5.43 0.60
CA SER A 107 -5.61 -6.66 -0.15
C SER A 107 -4.67 -7.58 0.62
N ASP A 108 -3.83 -7.00 1.46
CA ASP A 108 -2.83 -7.78 2.18
C ASP A 108 -2.30 -6.96 3.36
N TYR A 109 -1.56 -7.63 4.21
CA TYR A 109 -0.98 -7.05 5.39
C TYR A 109 0.40 -7.68 5.59
N LEU A 110 1.40 -6.85 5.77
CA LEU A 110 2.79 -7.29 5.86
C LEU A 110 3.45 -6.72 7.10
N VAL A 111 4.34 -7.50 7.71
CA VAL A 111 5.08 -7.08 8.89
C VAL A 111 6.37 -6.43 8.43
N LYS A 112 6.65 -5.20 8.89
CA LYS A 112 7.80 -4.42 8.43
C LYS A 112 9.13 -5.16 8.61
N ASP A 113 9.32 -5.83 9.74
CA ASP A 113 10.57 -6.54 10.01
C ASP A 113 10.79 -7.74 9.10
N GLU A 114 9.74 -8.21 8.43
CA GLU A 114 9.81 -9.36 7.56
C GLU A 114 9.78 -9.01 6.08
N LEU A 115 9.79 -7.71 5.77
CA LEU A 115 9.72 -7.28 4.37
C LEU A 115 10.96 -7.64 3.59
N THR A 116 10.75 -8.21 2.42
CA THR A 116 11.79 -8.47 1.43
C THR A 116 11.26 -8.00 0.08
N ALA A 117 12.15 -7.82 -0.88
CA ALA A 117 11.72 -7.48 -2.23
C ALA A 117 10.76 -8.53 -2.77
N ASP A 118 11.03 -9.80 -2.48
CA ASP A 118 10.20 -10.90 -3.00
C ASP A 118 8.78 -10.89 -2.43
N ASN A 119 8.63 -10.75 -1.11
CA ASN A 119 7.28 -10.79 -0.55
C ASN A 119 6.51 -9.51 -0.86
N LEU A 120 7.19 -8.39 -0.95
CA LEU A 120 6.54 -7.14 -1.33
C LEU A 120 6.08 -7.18 -2.79
N GLU A 121 6.92 -7.69 -3.69
CA GLU A 121 6.55 -7.84 -5.10
C GLU A 121 5.31 -8.71 -5.24
N ARG A 122 5.31 -9.85 -4.56
CA ARG A 122 4.18 -10.79 -4.65
C ARG A 122 2.89 -10.13 -4.16
N SER A 123 2.97 -9.41 -3.06
CA SER A 123 1.81 -8.73 -2.50
C SER A 123 1.27 -7.66 -3.45
N ILE A 124 2.16 -6.87 -4.04
CA ILE A 124 1.77 -5.82 -4.97
C ILE A 124 1.12 -6.42 -6.22
N ARG A 125 1.74 -7.45 -6.78
CA ARG A 125 1.22 -8.10 -7.99
C ARG A 125 -0.15 -8.69 -7.74
N TYR A 126 -0.31 -9.38 -6.62
CA TYR A 126 -1.59 -9.94 -6.24
C TYR A 126 -2.65 -8.85 -6.06
N ALA A 127 -2.30 -7.79 -5.37
CA ALA A 127 -3.23 -6.69 -5.10
C ALA A 127 -3.73 -6.03 -6.38
N ILE A 128 -2.82 -5.78 -7.32
CA ILE A 128 -3.18 -5.13 -8.57
C ILE A 128 -4.06 -6.05 -9.41
N HIS A 129 -3.73 -7.33 -9.50
CA HIS A 129 -4.52 -8.26 -10.28
C HIS A 129 -5.89 -8.49 -9.68
N ARG A 130 -5.96 -8.62 -8.36
CA ARG A 130 -7.24 -8.81 -7.68
C ARG A 130 -8.14 -7.58 -7.83
N ARG A 131 -7.54 -6.40 -7.75
CA ARG A 131 -8.27 -5.14 -7.95
C ARG A 131 -9.00 -5.14 -9.29
N SER A 132 -8.29 -5.53 -10.35
CA SER A 132 -8.87 -5.56 -11.69
C SER A 132 -10.01 -6.57 -11.78
N ALA A 133 -9.86 -7.74 -11.17
CA ALA A 133 -10.89 -8.77 -11.18
C ALA A 133 -12.14 -8.29 -10.43
N ASP A 134 -11.93 -7.65 -9.27
CA ASP A 134 -13.06 -7.18 -8.45
C ASP A 134 -13.85 -6.07 -9.14
N LYS A 135 -13.23 -5.34 -10.05
CA LYS A 135 -13.91 -4.27 -10.78
C LYS A 135 -14.82 -4.77 -11.89
N GLN A 136 -14.69 -6.01 -12.24
CA GLN A 136 -15.54 -6.60 -13.24
C GLN A 136 -16.75 -7.27 -12.60
#